data_13a18f7b3b3f19233a879b040fb5d3fc
#
_entry.id   13a18f7b3b3f19233a879b040fb5d3fc
#
_cell.length_a   1.000
_cell.length_b   1.000
_cell.length_c   1.000
_cell.angle_alpha   90.00
_cell.angle_beta   90.00
_cell.angle_gamma   90.00
#
_symmetry.space_group_name_H-M   'P 1'
#
loop_
_entity.id
_entity.type
_entity.pdbx_description
1 polymer ?
#
loop_
_entity_poly.entity_id
_entity_poly.type
_entity_poly.pdbx_seq_one_letter_code
_entity_poly.pdbx_strand_id
1 'polypeptide(L)'
;MIGRIRALALAYIRLHDEVLVMQVPDMPADAGLCCRLIGGGIEFGEPSETALCRELAEELGVTVTQAHYLGTVENIFTHQGRPGHELCQIYTVEIEQIAALRARGDAFEVTEENLTNYTALWRPWDEFVSGRATLYPNHVLRLLPGV
;
A
#
# COMPACT_ATOMS: atom_id res chain seq x y z
N MET A 1 4.70 -27.37 1.99
CA MET A 1 4.19 -26.33 1.08
C MET A 1 5.34 -25.48 0.57
N ILE A 2 5.42 -25.31 -0.74
CA ILE A 2 6.45 -24.49 -1.34
C ILE A 2 5.96 -23.03 -1.35
N GLY A 3 6.72 -22.14 -0.72
CA GLY A 3 6.47 -20.72 -0.81
C GLY A 3 6.77 -20.21 -2.22
N ARG A 4 6.22 -19.08 -2.58
CA ARG A 4 6.54 -18.43 -3.84
C ARG A 4 6.71 -16.93 -3.62
N ILE A 5 7.51 -16.33 -4.48
CA ILE A 5 7.73 -14.89 -4.50
C ILE A 5 6.56 -14.26 -5.26
N ARG A 6 5.92 -13.27 -4.64
CA ARG A 6 4.84 -12.51 -5.26
C ARG A 6 5.37 -11.17 -5.76
N ALA A 7 4.98 -10.79 -6.97
CA ALA A 7 5.28 -9.46 -7.50
C ALA A 7 4.07 -8.54 -7.28
N LEU A 8 4.30 -7.42 -6.63
CA LEU A 8 3.26 -6.44 -6.31
C LEU A 8 3.58 -5.07 -6.89
N ALA A 9 2.55 -4.29 -7.21
CA ALA A 9 2.66 -2.87 -7.52
C ALA A 9 1.91 -2.10 -6.45
N LEU A 10 2.60 -1.18 -5.78
CA LEU A 10 2.07 -0.45 -4.63
C LEU A 10 2.21 1.05 -4.81
N ALA A 11 1.23 1.80 -4.30
CA ALA A 11 1.13 3.24 -4.47
C ALA A 11 1.36 4.01 -3.18
N TYR A 12 2.19 5.04 -3.28
CA TYR A 12 2.30 6.08 -2.28
C TYR A 12 1.27 7.16 -2.62
N ILE A 13 0.14 7.12 -1.91
CA ILE A 13 -0.99 8.03 -2.14
C ILE A 13 -0.94 9.12 -1.08
N ARG A 14 -0.48 10.29 -1.47
CA ARG A 14 -0.31 11.40 -0.56
C ARG A 14 -1.26 12.54 -0.87
N LEU A 15 -1.82 13.14 0.18
CA LEU A 15 -2.57 14.39 0.09
C LEU A 15 -2.14 15.30 1.25
N HIS A 16 -1.47 16.40 0.92
CA HIS A 16 -0.88 17.32 1.90
C HIS A 16 0.09 16.57 2.83
N ASP A 17 -0.16 16.54 4.12
CA ASP A 17 0.68 15.87 5.10
C ASP A 17 0.17 14.48 5.51
N GLU A 18 -0.83 13.98 4.80
CA GLU A 18 -1.41 12.65 5.06
C GLU A 18 -1.11 11.67 3.93
N VAL A 19 -1.10 10.40 4.27
CA VAL A 19 -0.93 9.29 3.33
C VAL A 19 -2.06 8.28 3.52
N LEU A 20 -2.58 7.74 2.42
CA LEU A 20 -3.58 6.67 2.47
C LEU A 20 -2.87 5.33 2.51
N VAL A 21 -3.15 4.57 3.54
CA VAL A 21 -2.52 3.27 3.78
C VAL A 21 -3.56 2.22 4.17
N MET A 22 -3.16 0.97 4.11
CA MET A 22 -3.96 -0.15 4.56
C MET A 22 -3.47 -0.59 5.93
N GLN A 23 -4.37 -0.73 6.90
CA GLN A 23 -4.02 -1.26 8.21
C GLN A 23 -3.70 -2.75 8.09
N VAL A 24 -2.58 -3.16 8.66
CA VAL A 24 -2.22 -4.59 8.73
C VAL A 24 -2.97 -5.21 9.91
N PRO A 25 -3.83 -6.23 9.64
CA PRO A 25 -4.61 -6.85 10.72
C PRO A 25 -3.77 -7.80 11.57
N ASP A 26 -4.28 -8.11 12.76
CA ASP A 26 -3.77 -9.18 13.62
C ASP A 26 -2.31 -9.04 14.02
N MET A 27 -1.87 -7.80 14.21
CA MET A 27 -0.55 -7.51 14.74
C MET A 27 -0.56 -7.59 16.27
N PRO A 28 0.58 -7.96 16.90
CA PRO A 28 0.68 -7.95 18.36
C PRO A 28 0.31 -6.58 18.94
N ALA A 29 -0.33 -6.59 20.12
CA ALA A 29 -0.81 -5.36 20.74
C ALA A 29 0.31 -4.34 21.03
N ASP A 30 1.53 -4.81 21.24
CA ASP A 30 2.70 -3.98 21.51
C ASP A 30 3.42 -3.51 20.24
N ALA A 31 2.99 -3.96 19.08
CA ALA A 31 3.63 -3.57 17.80
C ALA A 31 3.27 -2.13 17.39
N GLY A 32 2.26 -1.52 18.00
CA GLY A 32 1.76 -0.23 17.58
C GLY A 32 0.98 -0.31 16.27
N LEU A 33 0.78 0.82 15.64
CA LEU A 33 0.07 0.88 14.36
C LEU A 33 0.98 0.40 13.24
N CYS A 34 0.56 -0.64 12.54
CA CYS A 34 1.25 -1.20 11.39
C CYS A 34 0.38 -1.05 10.15
N CYS A 35 0.93 -0.45 9.12
CA CYS A 35 0.23 -0.18 7.86
C CYS A 35 1.09 -0.61 6.68
N ARG A 36 0.45 -0.72 5.52
CA ARG A 36 1.17 -0.98 4.27
C ARG A 36 0.62 -0.09 3.16
N LEU A 37 1.42 0.11 2.12
CA LEU A 37 0.96 0.80 0.93
C LEU A 37 -0.12 -0.02 0.23
N ILE A 38 -1.02 0.67 -0.47
CA ILE A 38 -2.15 0.07 -1.18
C ILE A 38 -1.74 -0.27 -2.61
N GLY A 39 -2.23 -1.38 -3.12
CA GLY A 39 -1.99 -1.88 -4.46
C GLY A 39 -2.32 -3.35 -4.52
N GLY A 40 -1.66 -4.08 -5.40
CA GLY A 40 -1.96 -5.50 -5.54
C GLY A 40 -1.00 -6.24 -6.45
N GLY A 41 -1.35 -7.47 -6.75
CA GLY A 41 -0.53 -8.39 -7.53
C GLY A 41 -0.41 -8.00 -9.00
N ILE A 42 0.80 -8.14 -9.52
CA ILE A 42 1.06 -8.00 -10.95
C ILE A 42 0.73 -9.33 -11.60
N GLU A 43 -0.10 -9.31 -12.66
CA GLU A 43 -0.46 -10.51 -13.39
C GLU A 43 0.60 -10.82 -14.45
N PHE A 44 0.71 -12.09 -14.80
CA PHE A 44 1.66 -12.51 -15.84
C PHE A 44 1.41 -11.74 -17.15
N GLY A 45 2.47 -11.13 -17.67
CA GLY A 45 2.39 -10.33 -18.89
C GLY A 45 1.92 -8.89 -18.72
N GLU A 46 1.63 -8.48 -17.47
CA GLU A 46 1.15 -7.14 -17.16
C GLU A 46 2.30 -6.25 -16.67
N PRO A 47 2.51 -5.06 -17.26
CA PRO A 47 3.45 -4.10 -16.68
C PRO A 47 3.00 -3.65 -15.30
N SER A 48 3.95 -3.37 -14.41
CA SER A 48 3.64 -3.00 -13.03
C SER A 48 2.80 -1.73 -12.92
N GLU A 49 3.03 -0.74 -13.77
CA GLU A 49 2.22 0.49 -13.77
C GLU A 49 0.77 0.19 -14.16
N THR A 50 0.55 -0.69 -15.14
CA THR A 50 -0.79 -1.12 -15.54
C THR A 50 -1.48 -1.85 -14.40
N ALA A 51 -0.77 -2.74 -13.73
CA ALA A 51 -1.28 -3.46 -12.57
C ALA A 51 -1.72 -2.50 -11.47
N LEU A 52 -0.90 -1.48 -11.19
CA LEU A 52 -1.21 -0.49 -10.18
C LEU A 52 -2.50 0.27 -10.49
N CYS A 53 -2.62 0.77 -11.73
CA CYS A 53 -3.82 1.50 -12.16
C CYS A 53 -5.07 0.62 -12.06
N ARG A 54 -4.95 -0.63 -12.47
CA ARG A 54 -6.05 -1.61 -12.40
C ARG A 54 -6.45 -1.87 -10.95
N GLU A 55 -5.49 -2.14 -10.07
CA GLU A 55 -5.77 -2.44 -8.67
C GLU A 55 -6.42 -1.25 -7.95
N LEU A 56 -5.93 -0.02 -8.18
CA LEU A 56 -6.53 1.15 -7.55
C LEU A 56 -7.93 1.43 -8.09
N ALA A 57 -8.19 1.16 -9.36
CA ALA A 57 -9.54 1.28 -9.93
C ALA A 57 -10.49 0.24 -9.31
N GLU A 58 -10.04 -1.01 -9.19
CA GLU A 58 -10.85 -2.09 -8.62
C GLU A 58 -11.15 -1.88 -7.14
N GLU A 59 -10.13 -1.52 -6.35
CA GLU A 59 -10.28 -1.42 -4.90
C GLU A 59 -10.84 -0.08 -4.45
N LEU A 60 -10.37 1.03 -5.01
CA LEU A 60 -10.73 2.36 -4.56
C LEU A 60 -11.69 3.09 -5.51
N GLY A 61 -11.92 2.56 -6.71
CA GLY A 61 -12.78 3.21 -7.69
C GLY A 61 -12.20 4.52 -8.23
N VAL A 62 -10.88 4.64 -8.28
CA VAL A 62 -10.20 5.87 -8.67
C VAL A 62 -9.42 5.72 -9.96
N THR A 63 -9.15 6.85 -10.62
CA THR A 63 -8.36 6.93 -11.83
C THR A 63 -7.00 7.52 -11.52
N VAL A 64 -5.94 6.78 -11.83
CA VAL A 64 -4.56 7.27 -11.73
C VAL A 64 -4.27 8.06 -13.01
N THR A 65 -3.96 9.35 -12.87
CA THR A 65 -3.63 10.21 -13.99
C THR A 65 -2.14 10.23 -14.30
N GLN A 66 -1.31 10.05 -13.28
CA GLN A 66 0.14 9.91 -13.44
C GLN A 66 0.67 8.94 -12.41
N ALA A 67 1.65 8.14 -12.80
CA ALA A 67 2.38 7.25 -11.91
C ALA A 67 3.86 7.39 -12.19
N HIS A 68 4.67 7.56 -11.14
CA HIS A 68 6.12 7.67 -11.24
C HIS A 68 6.77 6.57 -10.44
N TYR A 69 7.56 5.74 -11.10
CA TYR A 69 8.28 4.65 -10.48
C TYR A 69 9.37 5.18 -9.55
N LEU A 70 9.40 4.70 -8.31
CA LEU A 70 10.38 5.09 -7.31
C LEU A 70 11.46 4.04 -7.10
N GLY A 71 11.14 2.78 -7.27
CA GLY A 71 12.08 1.70 -7.04
C GLY A 71 11.38 0.41 -6.64
N THR A 72 12.20 -0.61 -6.41
CA THR A 72 11.75 -1.94 -6.00
C THR A 72 12.28 -2.26 -4.62
N VAL A 73 11.45 -2.78 -3.74
CA VAL A 73 11.89 -3.31 -2.45
C VAL A 73 11.49 -4.77 -2.31
N GLU A 74 12.35 -5.55 -1.66
CA GLU A 74 12.01 -6.90 -1.25
C GLU A 74 11.41 -6.86 0.14
N ASN A 75 10.29 -7.55 0.31
CA ASN A 75 9.63 -7.67 1.60
C ASN A 75 9.60 -9.15 1.98
N ILE A 76 10.50 -9.54 2.88
CA ILE A 76 10.57 -10.90 3.40
C ILE A 76 10.10 -10.83 4.84
N PHE A 77 9.06 -11.58 5.16
CA PHE A 77 8.40 -11.42 6.46
C PHE A 77 7.76 -12.73 6.91
N THR A 78 7.40 -12.76 8.19
CA THR A 78 6.55 -13.81 8.75
C THR A 78 5.37 -13.13 9.41
N HIS A 79 4.16 -13.53 9.03
CA HIS A 79 2.92 -13.02 9.61
C HIS A 79 2.06 -14.18 10.05
N GLN A 80 1.75 -14.22 11.35
CA GLN A 80 0.98 -15.33 11.95
C GLN A 80 1.61 -16.70 11.63
N GLY A 81 2.93 -16.79 11.74
CA GLY A 81 3.67 -18.03 11.49
C GLY A 81 3.83 -18.40 10.02
N ARG A 82 3.34 -17.60 9.09
CA ARG A 82 3.43 -17.86 7.66
C ARG A 82 4.51 -16.99 7.03
N PRO A 83 5.52 -17.58 6.36
CA PRO A 83 6.53 -16.81 5.67
C PRO A 83 5.96 -16.20 4.40
N GLY A 84 6.36 -14.97 4.09
CA GLY A 84 6.01 -14.27 2.87
C GLY A 84 7.25 -13.69 2.22
N HIS A 85 7.23 -13.61 0.89
CA HIS A 85 8.30 -13.01 0.11
C HIS A 85 7.67 -12.24 -1.06
N GLU A 86 7.87 -10.94 -1.10
CA GLU A 86 7.29 -10.05 -2.11
C GLU A 86 8.34 -9.18 -2.73
N LEU A 87 8.24 -9.00 -4.05
CA LEU A 87 8.98 -7.97 -4.78
C LEU A 87 7.99 -6.86 -5.07
N CYS A 88 8.21 -5.69 -4.48
CA CYS A 88 7.25 -4.60 -4.53
C CYS A 88 7.78 -3.47 -5.41
N GLN A 89 7.06 -3.21 -6.50
CA GLN A 89 7.30 -2.06 -7.38
C GLN A 89 6.56 -0.86 -6.80
N ILE A 90 7.30 0.18 -6.41
CA ILE A 90 6.76 1.31 -5.67
C ILE A 90 6.62 2.52 -6.57
N TYR A 91 5.45 3.16 -6.53
CA TYR A 91 5.12 4.33 -7.34
C TYR A 91 4.55 5.46 -6.49
N THR A 92 4.85 6.71 -6.85
CA THR A 92 3.97 7.82 -6.48
C THR A 92 2.87 7.92 -7.53
N VAL A 93 1.69 8.38 -7.13
CA VAL A 93 0.55 8.49 -8.04
C VAL A 93 -0.16 9.83 -7.86
N GLU A 94 -0.73 10.32 -8.97
CA GLU A 94 -1.72 11.39 -8.94
C GLU A 94 -3.07 10.76 -9.25
N ILE A 95 -4.07 11.09 -8.45
CA ILE A 95 -5.40 10.52 -8.53
C ILE A 95 -6.40 11.62 -8.85
N GLU A 96 -7.20 11.41 -9.90
CA GLU A 96 -8.19 12.39 -10.35
C GLU A 96 -9.20 12.70 -9.24
N GLN A 97 -9.70 11.69 -8.56
CA GLN A 97 -10.74 11.82 -7.55
C GLN A 97 -10.19 11.92 -6.12
N ILE A 98 -9.02 12.52 -5.94
CA ILE A 98 -8.34 12.51 -4.64
C ILE A 98 -9.17 13.18 -3.53
N ALA A 99 -9.87 14.28 -3.85
CA ALA A 99 -10.71 14.96 -2.87
C ALA A 99 -11.89 14.09 -2.43
N ALA A 100 -12.53 13.41 -3.38
CA ALA A 100 -13.63 12.49 -3.07
C ALA A 100 -13.14 11.29 -2.28
N LEU A 101 -11.94 10.79 -2.59
CA LEU A 101 -11.32 9.70 -1.84
C LEU A 101 -11.07 10.10 -0.40
N ARG A 102 -10.56 11.31 -0.16
CA ARG A 102 -10.35 11.83 1.20
C ARG A 102 -11.68 12.04 1.94
N ALA A 103 -12.71 12.44 1.22
CA ALA A 103 -14.03 12.70 1.81
C ALA A 103 -14.73 11.44 2.32
N ARG A 104 -14.24 10.24 1.99
CA ARG A 104 -14.79 9.00 2.53
C ARG A 104 -14.56 8.86 4.04
N GLY A 105 -13.64 9.64 4.62
CA GLY A 105 -13.36 9.66 6.04
C GLY A 105 -11.93 9.25 6.38
N ASP A 106 -11.57 9.39 7.66
CA ASP A 106 -10.22 9.03 8.13
C ASP A 106 -9.97 7.52 8.04
N ALA A 107 -11.03 6.73 8.10
CA ALA A 107 -10.97 5.27 7.99
C ALA A 107 -12.19 4.79 7.20
N PHE A 108 -11.99 3.86 6.28
CA PHE A 108 -13.09 3.25 5.53
C PHE A 108 -12.73 1.84 5.10
N GLU A 109 -13.75 1.00 4.91
CA GLU A 109 -13.55 -0.38 4.49
C GLU A 109 -13.41 -0.47 2.97
N VAL A 110 -12.49 -1.32 2.53
CA VAL A 110 -12.28 -1.65 1.13
C VAL A 110 -12.47 -3.15 0.95
N THR A 111 -13.21 -3.53 -0.09
CA THR A 111 -13.41 -4.94 -0.42
C THR A 111 -12.47 -5.31 -1.57
N GLU A 112 -11.63 -6.33 -1.36
CA GLU A 112 -10.76 -6.86 -2.39
C GLU A 112 -11.52 -7.83 -3.30
N GLU A 113 -10.93 -8.15 -4.45
CA GLU A 113 -11.52 -9.04 -5.45
C GLU A 113 -11.94 -10.40 -4.88
N ASN A 114 -11.17 -10.94 -3.94
CA ASN A 114 -11.48 -12.21 -3.28
C ASN A 114 -12.51 -12.08 -2.15
N LEU A 115 -13.22 -10.96 -2.06
CA LEU A 115 -14.24 -10.65 -1.05
C LEU A 115 -13.70 -10.50 0.38
N THR A 116 -12.39 -10.44 0.57
CA THR A 116 -11.82 -10.03 1.85
C THR A 116 -11.84 -8.51 1.97
N ASN A 117 -11.97 -8.04 3.20
CA ASN A 117 -12.00 -6.60 3.47
C ASN A 117 -10.74 -6.17 4.20
N TYR A 118 -10.34 -4.92 3.96
CA TYR A 118 -9.33 -4.27 4.79
C TYR A 118 -9.78 -2.86 5.13
N THR A 119 -9.19 -2.28 6.17
CA THR A 119 -9.44 -0.90 6.56
C THR A 119 -8.39 0.00 5.94
N ALA A 120 -8.82 0.96 5.12
CA ALA A 120 -7.96 2.03 4.61
C ALA A 120 -7.98 3.18 5.60
N LEU A 121 -6.81 3.77 5.84
CA LEU A 121 -6.61 4.84 6.80
C LEU A 121 -5.89 6.02 6.14
N TRP A 122 -6.38 7.24 6.36
CA TRP A 122 -5.59 8.45 6.13
C TRP A 122 -4.84 8.75 7.42
N ARG A 123 -3.50 8.76 7.33
CA ARG A 123 -2.65 8.96 8.50
C ARG A 123 -1.65 10.07 8.26
N PRO A 124 -1.31 10.86 9.29
CA PRO A 124 -0.24 11.84 9.17
C PRO A 124 1.07 11.16 8.75
N TRP A 125 1.70 11.68 7.70
CA TRP A 125 2.95 11.14 7.20
C TRP A 125 4.05 11.12 8.27
N ASP A 126 4.03 12.12 9.15
CA ASP A 126 4.99 12.24 10.24
C ASP A 126 4.99 11.04 11.19
N GLU A 127 3.87 10.34 11.34
CA GLU A 127 3.82 9.14 12.20
C GLU A 127 4.76 8.04 11.71
N PHE A 128 4.88 7.90 10.39
CA PHE A 128 5.77 6.89 9.80
C PHE A 128 7.23 7.36 9.82
N VAL A 129 7.47 8.62 9.48
CA VAL A 129 8.82 9.18 9.46
C VAL A 129 9.44 9.20 10.85
N SER A 130 8.66 9.50 11.88
CA SER A 130 9.13 9.54 13.26
C SER A 130 9.25 8.16 13.92
N GLY A 131 8.72 7.12 13.28
CA GLY A 131 8.73 5.77 13.83
C GLY A 131 7.60 5.48 14.81
N ARG A 132 6.63 6.39 14.97
CA ARG A 132 5.44 6.15 15.82
C ARG A 132 4.51 5.11 15.21
N ALA A 133 4.53 4.97 13.89
CA ALA A 133 3.83 3.93 13.16
C ALA A 133 4.80 3.26 12.20
N THR A 134 4.51 2.02 11.82
CA THR A 134 5.35 1.24 10.89
C THR A 134 4.68 1.15 9.53
N LEU A 135 5.44 1.43 8.46
CA LEU A 135 4.95 1.31 7.10
C LEU A 135 5.67 0.16 6.38
N TYR A 136 4.89 -0.78 5.88
CA TYR A 136 5.38 -1.86 5.04
C TYR A 136 5.11 -1.55 3.56
N PRO A 137 5.86 -2.11 2.62
CA PRO A 137 6.87 -3.14 2.80
C PRO A 137 8.12 -2.62 3.51
N ASN A 138 8.90 -3.53 4.07
CA ASN A 138 10.14 -3.20 4.77
C ASN A 138 11.02 -2.31 3.89
N HIS A 139 11.63 -1.29 4.50
CA HIS A 139 12.54 -0.35 3.85
C HIS A 139 11.91 0.59 2.83
N VAL A 140 10.59 0.59 2.67
CA VAL A 140 9.93 1.44 1.68
C VAL A 140 10.17 2.93 1.91
N LEU A 141 10.35 3.36 3.16
CA LEU A 141 10.60 4.77 3.48
C LEU A 141 11.81 5.33 2.76
N ARG A 142 12.80 4.50 2.42
CA ARG A 142 14.00 4.93 1.69
C ARG A 142 13.71 5.45 0.29
N LEU A 143 12.58 5.02 -0.27
CA LEU A 143 12.19 5.39 -1.63
C LEU A 143 11.20 6.56 -1.65
N LEU A 144 10.52 6.83 -0.54
CA LEU A 144 9.39 7.76 -0.53
C LEU A 144 9.85 9.20 -0.33
N PRO A 145 9.27 10.16 -1.09
CA PRO A 145 9.57 11.58 -0.93
C PRO A 145 9.14 12.09 0.45
N GLY A 146 9.86 13.04 0.99
CA GLY A 146 9.52 13.70 2.25
C GLY A 146 9.99 12.96 3.50
N VAL A 147 10.95 12.07 3.35
CA VAL A 147 11.62 11.39 4.47
C VAL A 147 12.93 12.07 4.80
#